data_ff3650563d9c7bdccc78e806dbdc03e6
#
_entry.id   ff3650563d9c7bdccc78e806dbdc03e6
#
_cell.length_a   1.000
_cell.length_b   1.000
_cell.length_c   1.000
_cell.angle_alpha   90.00
_cell.angle_beta   90.00
_cell.angle_gamma   90.00
#
_symmetry.space_group_name_H-M   'P 1'
#
loop_
_entity.id
_entity.type
_entity.pdbx_description
1 polymer ?
#
loop_
_entity_poly.entity_id
_entity_poly.type
_entity_poly.pdbx_seq_one_letter_code
_entity_poly.pdbx_strand_id
1 'polypeptide(L)' 'MIVQISLVRNELNLIKNLLPIWKKYVDGFVFMLDTNTDETEAYLKSVSKEYNVLSILTNEKKDGEI' A
#
# COMPACT_ATOMS: atom_id res chain seq x y z
N MET A 1 9.50 -1.02 -17.27
CA MET A 1 8.50 -1.17 -16.21
C MET A 1 8.77 -0.19 -15.08
N ILE A 2 7.76 0.52 -14.66
CA ILE A 2 7.88 1.49 -13.57
C ILE A 2 7.08 0.98 -12.39
N VAL A 3 7.73 0.87 -11.23
CA VAL A 3 7.08 0.43 -10.01
C VAL A 3 7.20 1.53 -8.96
N GLN A 4 6.07 1.91 -8.40
CA GLN A 4 6.05 2.91 -7.35
C GLN A 4 6.12 2.24 -5.98
N ILE A 5 7.04 2.68 -5.15
CA ILE A 5 7.19 2.20 -3.78
C ILE A 5 6.72 3.31 -2.86
N SER A 6 5.75 3.03 -2.03
CA SER A 6 5.16 4.04 -1.15
C SER A 6 5.13 3.57 0.29
N LEU A 7 5.49 4.47 1.18
CA LEU A 7 5.35 4.25 2.61
C LEU A 7 4.00 4.82 3.03
N VAL A 8 3.20 4.01 3.68
CA VAL A 8 1.83 4.39 4.04
C VAL A 8 1.68 4.39 5.56
N ARG A 9 1.19 5.50 6.08
CA ARG A 9 0.93 5.66 7.51
C ARG A 9 -0.49 6.11 7.73
N ASN A 10 -1.39 5.12 7.79
CA ASN A 10 -2.80 5.38 8.10
C ASN A 10 -3.44 6.43 7.19
N GLU A 11 -3.15 6.33 5.90
CA GLU A 11 -3.62 7.31 4.91
C GLU A 11 -4.56 6.68 3.89
N LEU A 12 -5.48 5.85 4.38
CA LEU A 12 -6.34 5.08 3.50
C LEU A 12 -7.16 5.95 2.54
N ASN A 13 -7.73 7.04 3.05
CA ASN A 13 -8.55 7.91 2.20
C ASN A 13 -7.72 8.54 1.08
N LEU A 14 -6.50 8.94 1.41
CA LEU A 14 -5.60 9.51 0.43
C LEU A 14 -5.26 8.48 -0.64
N ILE A 15 -4.98 7.26 -0.23
CA ILE A 15 -4.65 6.19 -1.17
C ILE A 15 -5.80 5.88 -2.09
N LYS A 16 -7.02 5.81 -1.55
CA LYS A 16 -8.20 5.56 -2.37
C LYS A 16 -8.37 6.60 -3.47
N ASN A 17 -8.03 7.84 -3.17
CA ASN A 17 -8.14 8.91 -4.15
C ASN A 17 -7.00 8.93 -5.15
N LEU A 18 -5.82 8.54 -4.74
CA LEU A 18 -4.63 8.66 -5.56
C LEU A 18 -4.32 7.44 -6.42
N LEU A 19 -4.73 6.25 -5.99
CA LEU A 19 -4.43 5.04 -6.75
C LEU A 19 -4.89 5.12 -8.21
N PRO A 20 -6.11 5.57 -8.51
CA PRO A 20 -6.54 5.65 -9.91
C PRO A 20 -5.69 6.62 -10.72
N ILE A 21 -5.18 7.65 -10.08
CA ILE A 21 -4.33 8.62 -10.75
C ILE A 21 -2.94 8.04 -10.98
N TRP A 22 -2.36 7.45 -9.96
CA TRP A 22 -1.03 6.86 -10.05
C TRP A 22 -0.97 5.72 -11.07
N LYS A 23 -2.04 4.96 -11.17
CA LYS A 23 -2.10 3.83 -12.10
C LYS A 23 -1.82 4.26 -13.53
N LYS A 24 -2.08 5.51 -13.87
CA LYS A 24 -1.84 6.00 -15.21
C LYS A 24 -0.36 6.18 -15.51
N TYR A 25 0.46 6.25 -14.50
CA TYR A 25 1.87 6.59 -14.65
C TYR A 25 2.82 5.46 -14.33
N VAL A 26 2.36 4.44 -13.61
CA VAL A 26 3.23 3.34 -13.19
C VAL A 26 2.62 2.00 -13.55
N ASP A 27 3.47 1.00 -13.65
CA ASP A 27 3.03 -0.34 -14.02
C ASP A 27 2.64 -1.18 -12.82
N GLY A 28 3.17 -0.87 -11.66
CA GLY A 28 2.84 -1.62 -10.46
C GLY A 28 3.15 -0.84 -9.20
N PHE A 29 2.71 -1.38 -8.07
CA PHE A 29 2.89 -0.74 -6.77
C PHE A 29 3.47 -1.70 -5.77
N VAL A 30 4.30 -1.16 -4.89
CA VAL A 30 4.73 -1.84 -3.68
C VAL A 30 4.41 -0.91 -2.52
N PHE A 31 3.65 -1.39 -1.56
CA PHE A 31 3.27 -0.59 -0.41
C PHE A 31 3.95 -1.11 0.84
N MET A 32 4.53 -0.19 1.59
CA MET A 32 5.10 -0.48 2.90
C MET A 32 4.19 0.16 3.92
N LEU A 33 3.53 -0.67 4.72
CA LEU A 33 2.56 -0.19 5.70
C LEU A 33 3.22 -0.01 7.05
N ASP A 34 3.11 1.18 7.60
CA ASP A 34 3.69 1.53 8.88
C ASP A 34 2.60 2.10 9.77
N THR A 35 2.33 1.46 10.90
CA THR A 35 1.31 1.87 11.87
C THR A 35 -0.07 2.06 11.25
N ASN A 36 -0.43 1.19 10.33
CA ASN A 36 -1.73 1.26 9.68
C ASN A 36 -2.74 0.39 10.39
N THR A 37 -4.02 0.70 10.15
CA THR A 37 -5.11 -0.15 10.60
C THR A 37 -5.25 -1.34 9.68
N ASP A 38 -5.98 -2.35 10.15
CA ASP A 38 -6.27 -3.51 9.31
C ASP A 38 -7.05 -3.14 8.07
N GLU A 39 -7.79 -2.03 8.11
CA GLU A 39 -8.57 -1.58 6.96
C GLU A 39 -7.69 -1.21 5.78
N THR A 40 -6.55 -0.58 6.03
CA THR A 40 -5.65 -0.18 4.95
C THR A 40 -5.11 -1.41 4.23
N GLU A 41 -4.65 -2.38 4.99
CA GLU A 41 -4.12 -3.61 4.39
C GLU A 41 -5.20 -4.37 3.64
N ALA A 42 -6.37 -4.50 4.24
CA ALA A 42 -7.48 -5.20 3.61
C ALA A 42 -7.89 -4.53 2.30
N TYR A 43 -7.95 -3.20 2.30
CA TYR A 43 -8.30 -2.48 1.08
C TYR A 43 -7.27 -2.73 -0.02
N LEU A 44 -6.00 -2.61 0.30
CA LEU A 44 -4.95 -2.79 -0.71
C LEU A 44 -4.95 -4.20 -1.26
N LYS A 45 -5.20 -5.20 -0.42
CA LYS A 45 -5.32 -6.57 -0.89
C LYS A 45 -6.52 -6.76 -1.80
N SER A 46 -7.63 -6.10 -1.50
CA SER A 46 -8.85 -6.23 -2.29
C SER A 46 -8.72 -5.65 -3.68
N VAL A 47 -7.88 -4.63 -3.84
CA VAL A 47 -7.68 -3.98 -5.14
C VAL A 47 -6.37 -4.35 -5.80
N SER A 48 -5.67 -5.34 -5.27
CA SER A 48 -4.33 -5.66 -5.75
C SER A 48 -4.29 -6.04 -7.22
N LYS A 49 -5.30 -6.74 -7.70
CA LYS A 49 -5.35 -7.11 -9.12
C LYS A 49 -5.70 -5.93 -10.00
N GLU A 50 -6.60 -5.09 -9.53
CA GLU A 50 -7.06 -3.94 -10.30
C GLU A 50 -5.93 -2.93 -10.51
N TYR A 51 -5.14 -2.70 -9.49
CA TYR A 51 -4.07 -1.70 -9.55
C TYR A 51 -2.69 -2.31 -9.66
N ASN A 52 -2.61 -3.62 -9.85
CA ASN A 52 -1.34 -4.31 -10.00
C ASN A 52 -0.42 -4.07 -8.80
N VAL A 53 -0.94 -4.31 -7.61
CA VAL A 53 -0.17 -4.22 -6.38
C VAL A 53 0.69 -5.47 -6.26
N LEU A 54 1.98 -5.31 -6.44
CA LEU A 54 2.90 -6.43 -6.50
C LEU A 54 3.25 -6.98 -5.13
N SER A 55 3.30 -6.11 -4.14
CA SER A 55 3.69 -6.53 -2.80
C SER A 55 3.15 -5.56 -1.76
N ILE A 56 2.78 -6.09 -0.61
CA ILE A 56 2.36 -5.29 0.53
C ILE A 56 3.21 -5.75 1.71
N LEU A 57 4.08 -4.88 2.17
CA LEU A 57 4.98 -5.17 3.28
C LEU A 57 4.45 -4.47 4.52
N THR A 58 4.42 -5.18 5.62
CA THR A 58 3.96 -4.58 6.87
C THR A 58 5.15 -4.45 7.81
N ASN A 59 5.24 -3.30 8.44
CA ASN A 59 6.26 -3.05 9.42
C ASN A 59 5.62 -3.17 10.80
N GLU A 60 5.50 -4.39 11.26
CA GLU A 60 4.93 -4.65 12.57
C GLU A 60 6.02 -4.70 13.61
N LYS A 61 5.88 -3.84 14.60
CA LYS A 61 6.73 -3.90 15.75
C LYS A 61 6.11 -4.85 16.75
N LYS A 62 6.79 -5.92 17.03
CA LYS A 62 6.32 -6.85 18.03
C LYS A 62 6.94 -6.49 19.36
N ASP A 63 6.22 -6.81 20.42
CA ASP A 63 6.74 -6.58 21.76
C ASP A 63 8.06 -7.31 21.95
N GLY A 64 9.02 -6.61 22.50
CA GLY A 64 10.32 -7.17 22.75
C GLY A 64 11.26 -7.14 21.56
N GLU A 65 10.80 -6.65 20.47
CA GLU A 65 11.58 -6.54 19.26
C GLU A 65 12.06 -5.11 19.12
N ILE A 66 13.30 -4.89 19.26
CA ILE A 66 13.83 -3.53 19.24
C ILE A 66 14.96 -3.42 18.25
#